data_ca894d613e79ff7a7b2f5db2aedd4cd2
#
_entry.id   ca894d613e79ff7a7b2f5db2aedd4cd2
#
_cell.length_a   1.000
_cell.length_b   1.000
_cell.length_c   1.000
_cell.angle_alpha   90.00
_cell.angle_beta   90.00
_cell.angle_gamma   90.00
#
_symmetry.space_group_name_H-M   'P 1'
#
loop_
_entity.id
_entity.type
_entity.pdbx_description
1 polymer ?
#
loop_
_entity_poly.entity_id
_entity_poly.type
_entity_poly.pdbx_seq_one_letter_code
_entity_poly.pdbx_strand_id
1 'polypeptide(L)'
;MPKLIIPGPEGRIEARYEGHADETAPLALILHPHPQHNGTMDNTVTFLMFHTFLNAGFKVLRYNSRGVGASEGEYDRGEGELSDAATALDWLQTHRPNARGCWVAGYDFGAWIGMQLLMRRPEINAFISISPPANLYDFTFLAPCPNSGLFIQGNQDDFVPQDQVFKLVEKLRAQRGIEIDYNIIEGANHFFTGKEKELEQSIRAYIDAAPQLLPPEEDEIEEDEVEEEDVEMDFDDILDAMDAE
;
A
#
# COMPACT_ATOMS: atom_id res chain seq x y z
N MET A 1 12.98 5.79 17.87
CA MET A 1 13.24 5.44 16.46
C MET A 1 14.37 6.29 15.89
N PRO A 2 15.39 5.74 15.24
CA PRO A 2 16.42 6.54 14.60
C PRO A 2 15.85 7.35 13.43
N LYS A 3 16.41 8.54 13.22
CA LYS A 3 16.13 9.34 12.01
C LYS A 3 16.72 8.61 10.80
N LEU A 4 15.90 8.44 9.77
CA LEU A 4 16.31 7.93 8.47
C LEU A 4 16.22 9.06 7.45
N ILE A 5 17.23 9.15 6.60
CA ILE A 5 17.24 10.07 5.45
C ILE A 5 17.36 9.22 4.19
N ILE A 6 16.40 9.37 3.29
CA ILE A 6 16.37 8.72 1.99
C ILE A 6 16.74 9.77 0.95
N PRO A 7 17.69 9.49 0.04
CA PRO A 7 17.92 10.35 -1.14
C PRO A 7 16.67 10.36 -2.02
N GLY A 8 16.06 11.51 -2.17
CA GLY A 8 14.84 11.70 -2.96
C GLY A 8 15.07 12.51 -4.24
N PRO A 9 14.03 12.66 -5.08
CA PRO A 9 14.13 13.37 -6.36
C PRO A 9 14.46 14.86 -6.23
N GLU A 10 13.98 15.52 -5.17
CA GLU A 10 14.23 16.94 -4.88
C GLU A 10 15.15 17.14 -3.67
N GLY A 11 15.94 16.13 -3.33
CA GLY A 11 16.84 16.16 -2.19
C GLY A 11 16.48 15.16 -1.12
N ARG A 12 16.71 15.50 0.16
CA ARG A 12 16.52 14.57 1.26
C ARG A 12 15.05 14.35 1.59
N ILE A 13 14.68 13.09 1.84
CA ILE A 13 13.37 12.70 2.40
C ILE A 13 13.60 12.23 3.84
N GLU A 14 13.00 12.91 4.81
CA GLU A 14 12.99 12.50 6.21
C GLU A 14 12.01 11.35 6.42
N ALA A 15 12.47 10.25 7.03
CA ALA A 15 11.64 9.06 7.23
C ALA A 15 11.87 8.44 8.62
N ARG A 16 10.98 7.51 8.96
CA ARG A 16 11.06 6.60 10.11
C ARG A 16 10.76 5.20 9.62
N TYR A 17 11.66 4.30 9.89
CA TYR A 17 11.54 2.89 9.61
C TYR A 17 11.63 2.10 10.90
N GLU A 18 10.75 1.13 11.05
CA GLU A 18 10.82 0.12 12.08
C GLU A 18 10.35 -1.22 11.49
N GLY A 19 10.94 -2.33 11.92
CA GLY A 19 10.65 -3.60 11.32
C GLY A 19 10.81 -4.76 12.28
N HIS A 20 10.07 -5.82 11.97
CA HIS A 20 10.18 -7.10 12.63
C HIS A 20 11.53 -7.77 12.31
N ALA A 21 12.01 -8.66 13.19
CA ALA A 21 13.26 -9.38 12.99
C ALA A 21 13.20 -10.41 11.84
N ASP A 22 12.00 -10.91 11.55
CA ASP A 22 11.76 -11.83 10.43
C ASP A 22 12.05 -11.13 9.09
N GLU A 23 12.95 -11.68 8.29
CA GLU A 23 13.37 -11.08 7.02
C GLU A 23 12.25 -11.10 5.97
N THR A 24 11.34 -12.09 6.04
CA THR A 24 10.22 -12.25 5.12
C THR A 24 8.99 -11.43 5.50
N ALA A 25 8.98 -10.81 6.67
CA ALA A 25 7.86 -9.98 7.13
C ALA A 25 7.42 -8.97 6.07
N PRO A 26 6.10 -8.81 5.83
CA PRO A 26 5.58 -7.93 4.79
C PRO A 26 5.90 -6.46 5.07
N LEU A 27 5.85 -5.66 4.01
CA LEU A 27 6.15 -4.23 4.03
C LEU A 27 4.87 -3.40 4.09
N ALA A 28 4.93 -2.26 4.77
CA ALA A 28 3.90 -1.23 4.69
C ALA A 28 4.52 0.15 4.52
N LEU A 29 4.06 0.88 3.50
CA LEU A 29 4.37 2.29 3.30
C LEU A 29 3.20 3.14 3.77
N ILE A 30 3.47 4.08 4.70
CA ILE A 30 2.45 4.94 5.31
C ILE A 30 2.61 6.39 4.84
N LEU A 31 1.53 6.95 4.27
CA LEU A 31 1.49 8.29 3.70
C LEU A 31 0.66 9.24 4.58
N HIS A 32 1.24 10.40 4.88
CA HIS A 32 0.66 11.40 5.76
C HIS A 32 -0.35 12.32 5.04
N PRO A 33 -1.21 13.08 5.79
CA PRO A 33 -2.19 13.99 5.22
C PRO A 33 -1.55 15.21 4.55
N HIS A 34 -2.39 16.12 4.05
CA HIS A 34 -1.97 17.22 3.18
C HIS A 34 -0.83 18.08 3.75
N PRO A 35 0.31 18.21 3.03
CA PRO A 35 1.49 18.93 3.52
C PRO A 35 1.22 20.38 3.91
N GLN A 36 0.44 21.10 3.11
CA GLN A 36 0.13 22.51 3.35
C GLN A 36 -0.93 22.72 4.46
N HIS A 37 -1.56 21.64 4.95
CA HIS A 37 -2.50 21.68 6.08
C HIS A 37 -1.89 21.09 7.36
N ASN A 38 -0.60 21.31 7.57
CA ASN A 38 0.19 20.77 8.68
C ASN A 38 0.27 19.23 8.73
N GLY A 39 0.06 18.57 7.58
CA GLY A 39 0.26 17.13 7.46
C GLY A 39 1.73 16.77 7.59
N THR A 40 2.01 15.81 8.47
CA THR A 40 3.36 15.26 8.69
C THR A 40 3.27 13.77 8.97
N MET A 41 4.39 13.06 8.85
CA MET A 41 4.46 11.65 9.25
C MET A 41 4.17 11.40 10.74
N ASP A 42 4.20 12.46 11.58
CA ASP A 42 3.91 12.39 13.01
C ASP A 42 2.45 12.80 13.34
N ASN A 43 1.60 13.02 12.31
CA ASN A 43 0.16 13.18 12.51
C ASN A 43 -0.42 11.96 13.24
N THR A 44 -1.40 12.18 14.13
CA THR A 44 -1.99 11.14 14.98
C THR A 44 -2.47 9.91 14.20
N VAL A 45 -3.19 10.11 13.08
CA VAL A 45 -3.71 9.00 12.27
C VAL A 45 -2.56 8.27 11.56
N THR A 46 -1.59 9.00 11.00
CA THR A 46 -0.38 8.42 10.37
C THR A 46 0.44 7.61 11.38
N PHE A 47 0.61 8.14 12.57
CA PHE A 47 1.32 7.46 13.66
C PHE A 47 0.58 6.20 14.12
N LEU A 48 -0.74 6.26 14.22
CA LEU A 48 -1.58 5.13 14.58
C LEU A 48 -1.47 4.03 13.52
N MET A 49 -1.61 4.35 12.24
CA MET A 49 -1.42 3.38 11.14
C MET A 49 -0.05 2.69 11.27
N PHE A 50 1.01 3.47 11.42
CA PHE A 50 2.37 2.95 11.55
C PHE A 50 2.48 1.90 12.66
N HIS A 51 1.96 2.20 13.86
CA HIS A 51 2.04 1.27 15.00
C HIS A 51 1.11 0.07 14.84
N THR A 52 -0.06 0.24 14.21
CA THR A 52 -0.98 -0.87 13.96
C THR A 52 -0.37 -1.90 13.01
N PHE A 53 0.25 -1.44 11.92
CA PHE A 53 0.97 -2.33 11.00
C PHE A 53 2.20 -2.98 11.67
N LEU A 54 2.97 -2.22 12.44
CA LEU A 54 4.13 -2.76 13.17
C LEU A 54 3.69 -3.86 14.15
N ASN A 55 2.63 -3.63 14.92
CA ASN A 55 2.06 -4.61 15.85
C ASN A 55 1.40 -5.82 15.14
N ALA A 56 1.11 -5.68 13.86
CA ALA A 56 0.66 -6.77 12.98
C ALA A 56 1.81 -7.56 12.33
N GLY A 57 3.07 -7.24 12.67
CA GLY A 57 4.24 -7.96 12.19
C GLY A 57 4.86 -7.41 10.90
N PHE A 58 4.40 -6.27 10.40
CA PHE A 58 4.98 -5.65 9.20
C PHE A 58 6.29 -4.93 9.51
N LYS A 59 7.10 -4.75 8.47
CA LYS A 59 8.18 -3.77 8.39
C LYS A 59 7.59 -2.49 7.81
N VAL A 60 7.64 -1.41 8.56
CA VAL A 60 6.86 -0.20 8.26
C VAL A 60 7.76 1.00 8.03
N LEU A 61 7.50 1.73 6.95
CA LEU A 61 8.11 3.01 6.63
C LEU A 61 7.04 4.10 6.61
N ARG A 62 7.28 5.20 7.32
CA ARG A 62 6.57 6.47 7.17
C ARG A 62 7.57 7.58 6.90
N TYR A 63 7.17 8.58 6.14
CA TYR A 63 8.08 9.65 5.73
C TYR A 63 7.35 10.99 5.65
N ASN A 64 8.11 12.07 5.66
CA ASN A 64 7.64 13.39 5.31
C ASN A 64 7.87 13.61 3.81
N SER A 65 6.82 13.97 3.06
CA SER A 65 6.95 14.39 1.67
C SER A 65 7.75 15.69 1.55
N ARG A 66 8.14 16.03 0.33
CA ARG A 66 8.87 17.28 0.04
C ARG A 66 8.30 18.49 0.74
N GLY A 67 9.18 19.36 1.23
CA GLY A 67 8.80 20.60 1.94
C GLY A 67 8.23 20.40 3.35
N VAL A 68 8.19 19.17 3.88
CA VAL A 68 7.67 18.87 5.22
C VAL A 68 8.79 18.43 6.15
N GLY A 69 8.84 18.97 7.36
CA GLY A 69 9.83 18.62 8.38
C GLY A 69 11.26 18.88 7.91
N ALA A 70 12.09 17.83 7.86
CA ALA A 70 13.45 17.92 7.35
C ALA A 70 13.59 17.42 5.90
N SER A 71 12.49 17.15 5.20
CA SER A 71 12.49 16.84 3.78
C SER A 71 12.70 18.10 2.95
N GLU A 72 13.54 17.99 1.91
CA GLU A 72 13.83 19.07 0.98
C GLU A 72 12.79 19.14 -0.14
N GLY A 73 12.87 20.20 -0.97
CA GLY A 73 11.93 20.48 -2.03
C GLY A 73 10.73 21.31 -1.57
N GLU A 74 9.75 21.46 -2.46
CA GLU A 74 8.52 22.22 -2.25
C GLU A 74 7.30 21.40 -2.68
N TYR A 75 6.13 21.71 -2.11
CA TYR A 75 4.85 21.09 -2.48
C TYR A 75 4.57 21.23 -3.99
N ASP A 76 4.28 20.12 -4.65
CA ASP A 76 4.12 20.02 -6.11
C ASP A 76 2.78 19.41 -6.53
N ARG A 77 1.72 19.71 -5.79
CA ARG A 77 0.32 19.37 -6.13
C ARG A 77 0.05 17.90 -6.39
N GLY A 78 0.86 17.03 -5.82
CA GLY A 78 0.73 15.58 -5.91
C GLY A 78 1.71 14.89 -6.87
N GLU A 79 2.23 15.57 -7.90
CA GLU A 79 3.17 14.95 -8.83
C GLU A 79 4.50 14.66 -8.15
N GLY A 80 5.05 15.65 -7.48
CA GLY A 80 6.28 15.49 -6.71
C GLY A 80 6.11 14.58 -5.51
N GLU A 81 5.02 14.72 -4.75
CA GLU A 81 4.71 13.87 -3.60
C GLU A 81 4.55 12.39 -4.00
N LEU A 82 4.01 12.11 -5.19
CA LEU A 82 3.96 10.77 -5.75
C LEU A 82 5.35 10.22 -6.08
N SER A 83 6.24 11.07 -6.60
CA SER A 83 7.63 10.70 -6.86
C SER A 83 8.40 10.40 -5.57
N ASP A 84 8.15 11.18 -4.51
CA ASP A 84 8.69 10.93 -3.16
C ASP A 84 8.17 9.59 -2.61
N ALA A 85 6.88 9.31 -2.78
CA ALA A 85 6.27 8.04 -2.36
C ALA A 85 6.88 6.84 -3.08
N ALA A 86 7.08 6.95 -4.40
CA ALA A 86 7.74 5.92 -5.19
C ALA A 86 9.18 5.67 -4.71
N THR A 87 9.93 6.75 -4.44
CA THR A 87 11.30 6.65 -3.91
C THR A 87 11.35 6.01 -2.52
N ALA A 88 10.40 6.35 -1.64
CA ALA A 88 10.29 5.75 -0.33
C ALA A 88 9.98 4.24 -0.41
N LEU A 89 9.11 3.84 -1.34
CA LEU A 89 8.80 2.44 -1.62
C LEU A 89 10.02 1.70 -2.17
N ASP A 90 10.73 2.27 -3.16
CA ASP A 90 11.96 1.69 -3.72
C ASP A 90 13.02 1.48 -2.65
N TRP A 91 13.19 2.45 -1.75
CA TRP A 91 14.09 2.32 -0.62
C TRP A 91 13.71 1.13 0.26
N LEU A 92 12.43 1.03 0.62
CA LEU A 92 11.91 -0.02 1.50
C LEU A 92 12.14 -1.42 0.89
N GLN A 93 11.82 -1.62 -0.38
CA GLN A 93 11.97 -2.88 -1.10
C GLN A 93 13.45 -3.24 -1.30
N THR A 94 14.28 -2.28 -1.70
CA THR A 94 15.72 -2.50 -1.89
C THR A 94 16.42 -2.95 -0.59
N HIS A 95 15.98 -2.42 0.56
CA HIS A 95 16.55 -2.78 1.85
C HIS A 95 15.91 -4.02 2.48
N ARG A 96 14.82 -4.52 1.89
CA ARG A 96 14.07 -5.69 2.37
C ARG A 96 13.63 -6.55 1.19
N PRO A 97 14.59 -7.12 0.43
CA PRO A 97 14.28 -7.85 -0.82
C PRO A 97 13.53 -9.16 -0.59
N ASN A 98 13.62 -9.74 0.61
CA ASN A 98 12.99 -11.02 0.95
C ASN A 98 11.58 -10.85 1.52
N ALA A 99 11.02 -9.62 1.55
CA ALA A 99 9.69 -9.39 2.08
C ALA A 99 8.62 -10.03 1.19
N ARG A 100 7.70 -10.77 1.79
CA ARG A 100 6.64 -11.53 1.09
C ARG A 100 5.46 -10.73 0.57
N GLY A 101 5.53 -9.42 0.59
CA GLY A 101 4.50 -8.54 0.05
C GLY A 101 4.63 -7.12 0.53
N CYS A 102 3.85 -6.22 -0.09
CA CYS A 102 3.87 -4.81 0.22
C CYS A 102 2.45 -4.22 0.23
N TRP A 103 2.13 -3.45 1.26
CA TRP A 103 0.89 -2.70 1.39
C TRP A 103 1.17 -1.21 1.39
N VAL A 104 0.19 -0.44 0.92
CA VAL A 104 0.20 1.01 1.04
C VAL A 104 -0.97 1.47 1.91
N ALA A 105 -0.70 2.36 2.86
CA ALA A 105 -1.76 2.96 3.66
C ALA A 105 -1.61 4.48 3.69
N GLY A 106 -2.70 5.19 3.47
CA GLY A 106 -2.69 6.64 3.42
C GLY A 106 -3.90 7.27 4.11
N TYR A 107 -3.72 8.49 4.59
CA TYR A 107 -4.75 9.29 5.22
C TYR A 107 -4.90 10.63 4.49
N ASP A 108 -6.14 11.06 4.22
CA ASP A 108 -6.48 12.31 3.54
C ASP A 108 -5.73 12.41 2.18
N PHE A 109 -4.96 13.46 1.94
CA PHE A 109 -4.11 13.60 0.76
C PHE A 109 -3.18 12.39 0.53
N GLY A 110 -2.62 11.84 1.61
CA GLY A 110 -1.81 10.63 1.54
C GLY A 110 -2.58 9.41 1.03
N ALA A 111 -3.90 9.34 1.26
CA ALA A 111 -4.75 8.32 0.67
C ALA A 111 -4.83 8.47 -0.87
N TRP A 112 -4.98 9.69 -1.37
CA TRP A 112 -5.00 9.96 -2.81
C TRP A 112 -3.64 9.65 -3.47
N ILE A 113 -2.51 10.04 -2.86
CA ILE A 113 -1.16 9.69 -3.35
C ILE A 113 -0.96 8.17 -3.32
N GLY A 114 -1.35 7.50 -2.23
CA GLY A 114 -1.23 6.04 -2.10
C GLY A 114 -2.00 5.29 -3.20
N MET A 115 -3.21 5.75 -3.54
CA MET A 115 -3.99 5.16 -4.64
C MET A 115 -3.36 5.40 -6.01
N GLN A 116 -2.71 6.55 -6.24
CA GLN A 116 -1.96 6.78 -7.47
C GLN A 116 -0.69 5.91 -7.55
N LEU A 117 -0.01 5.70 -6.42
CA LEU A 117 1.13 4.81 -6.32
C LEU A 117 0.72 3.37 -6.64
N LEU A 118 -0.38 2.88 -6.06
CA LEU A 118 -0.97 1.57 -6.30
C LEU A 118 -1.15 1.28 -7.80
N MET A 119 -1.63 2.26 -8.55
CA MET A 119 -1.86 2.14 -10.00
C MET A 119 -0.57 2.00 -10.82
N ARG A 120 0.59 2.32 -10.26
CA ARG A 120 1.89 2.36 -10.95
C ARG A 120 2.87 1.30 -10.45
N ARG A 121 2.52 0.63 -9.35
CA ARG A 121 3.41 -0.28 -8.62
C ARG A 121 2.70 -1.63 -8.42
N PRO A 122 2.85 -2.56 -9.38
CA PRO A 122 2.15 -3.86 -9.35
C PRO A 122 2.56 -4.76 -8.18
N GLU A 123 3.69 -4.47 -7.56
CA GLU A 123 4.17 -5.16 -6.36
C GLU A 123 3.39 -4.80 -5.08
N ILE A 124 2.53 -3.79 -5.10
CA ILE A 124 1.66 -3.47 -3.96
C ILE A 124 0.47 -4.45 -3.99
N ASN A 125 0.32 -5.24 -2.95
CA ASN A 125 -0.68 -6.30 -2.88
C ASN A 125 -2.04 -5.85 -2.33
N ALA A 126 -2.05 -4.83 -1.46
CA ALA A 126 -3.26 -4.31 -0.84
C ALA A 126 -3.10 -2.85 -0.39
N PHE A 127 -4.22 -2.21 -0.07
CA PHE A 127 -4.22 -0.85 0.41
C PHE A 127 -5.20 -0.60 1.58
N ILE A 128 -4.89 0.44 2.37
CA ILE A 128 -5.84 1.05 3.32
C ILE A 128 -5.91 2.55 3.04
N SER A 129 -7.12 3.04 2.78
CA SER A 129 -7.39 4.44 2.42
C SER A 129 -8.32 5.07 3.44
N ILE A 130 -7.80 6.00 4.27
CA ILE A 130 -8.52 6.63 5.37
C ILE A 130 -8.91 8.05 4.96
N SER A 131 -10.19 8.38 5.06
CA SER A 131 -10.79 9.67 4.67
C SER A 131 -10.24 10.18 3.33
N PRO A 132 -10.31 9.39 2.24
CA PRO A 132 -9.81 9.81 0.93
C PRO A 132 -10.60 11.02 0.43
N PRO A 133 -9.95 12.12 0.03
CA PRO A 133 -10.62 13.38 -0.32
C PRO A 133 -11.28 13.33 -1.71
N ALA A 134 -12.27 12.42 -1.88
CA ALA A 134 -12.97 12.18 -3.14
C ALA A 134 -13.85 13.33 -3.62
N ASN A 135 -14.07 14.33 -2.76
CA ASN A 135 -14.73 15.59 -3.10
C ASN A 135 -13.76 16.67 -3.64
N LEU A 136 -12.45 16.50 -3.44
CA LEU A 136 -11.43 17.49 -3.80
C LEU A 136 -10.51 17.00 -4.92
N TYR A 137 -10.27 15.70 -5.00
CA TYR A 137 -9.35 15.10 -5.96
C TYR A 137 -10.06 14.08 -6.84
N ASP A 138 -9.53 13.93 -8.05
CA ASP A 138 -10.01 12.90 -8.99
C ASP A 138 -9.48 11.52 -8.61
N PHE A 139 -10.38 10.54 -8.54
CA PHE A 139 -10.09 9.11 -8.33
C PHE A 139 -10.52 8.26 -9.53
N THR A 140 -10.86 8.86 -10.67
CA THR A 140 -11.31 8.12 -11.87
C THR A 140 -10.22 7.22 -12.45
N PHE A 141 -8.97 7.47 -12.14
CA PHE A 141 -7.84 6.62 -12.53
C PHE A 141 -7.90 5.20 -11.94
N LEU A 142 -8.72 4.95 -10.90
CA LEU A 142 -8.93 3.63 -10.29
C LEU A 142 -9.90 2.72 -11.08
N ALA A 143 -10.00 2.92 -12.37
CA ALA A 143 -10.82 2.09 -13.23
C ALA A 143 -9.99 1.54 -14.41
N PRO A 144 -9.43 0.32 -14.31
CA PRO A 144 -9.61 -0.68 -13.24
C PRO A 144 -8.68 -0.49 -12.05
N CYS A 145 -9.17 -0.73 -10.83
CA CYS A 145 -8.35 -0.82 -9.64
C CYS A 145 -7.63 -2.18 -9.60
N PRO A 146 -6.32 -2.25 -9.38
CA PRO A 146 -5.57 -3.50 -9.50
C PRO A 146 -5.74 -4.45 -8.31
N ASN A 147 -6.04 -3.94 -7.10
CA ASN A 147 -5.97 -4.71 -5.88
C ASN A 147 -7.16 -4.47 -4.96
N SER A 148 -7.44 -5.45 -4.12
CA SER A 148 -8.38 -5.36 -3.01
C SER A 148 -7.87 -4.42 -1.92
N GLY A 149 -8.77 -3.85 -1.12
CA GLY A 149 -8.40 -2.93 -0.07
C GLY A 149 -9.54 -2.44 0.80
N LEU A 150 -9.17 -1.66 1.82
CA LEU A 150 -10.09 -1.09 2.80
C LEU A 150 -10.17 0.42 2.67
N PHE A 151 -11.39 0.94 2.65
CA PHE A 151 -11.71 2.35 2.88
C PHE A 151 -12.28 2.53 4.29
N ILE A 152 -11.80 3.55 5.01
CA ILE A 152 -12.31 3.92 6.34
C ILE A 152 -12.74 5.38 6.30
N GLN A 153 -13.96 5.66 6.81
CA GLN A 153 -14.54 7.00 6.84
C GLN A 153 -15.25 7.28 8.15
N GLY A 154 -15.07 8.49 8.68
CA GLY A 154 -15.88 8.99 9.78
C GLY A 154 -17.22 9.54 9.27
N ASN A 155 -18.34 9.23 9.95
CA ASN A 155 -19.65 9.74 9.53
C ASN A 155 -19.94 11.18 9.97
N GLN A 156 -19.04 11.78 10.76
CA GLN A 156 -19.05 13.19 11.14
C GLN A 156 -17.84 13.96 10.58
N ASP A 157 -17.33 13.50 9.43
CA ASP A 157 -16.25 14.16 8.71
C ASP A 157 -16.81 15.32 7.88
N ASP A 158 -16.56 16.56 8.35
CA ASP A 158 -17.01 17.80 7.69
C ASP A 158 -16.10 18.21 6.50
N PHE A 159 -14.89 17.62 6.38
CA PHE A 159 -13.94 17.92 5.30
C PHE A 159 -14.16 17.02 4.08
N VAL A 160 -14.38 15.74 4.34
CA VAL A 160 -14.63 14.71 3.33
C VAL A 160 -15.99 14.08 3.58
N PRO A 161 -17.06 14.54 2.89
CA PRO A 161 -18.39 14.00 3.09
C PRO A 161 -18.46 12.50 2.80
N GLN A 162 -19.06 11.75 3.73
CA GLN A 162 -19.18 10.30 3.65
C GLN A 162 -19.80 9.82 2.32
N ASP A 163 -20.79 10.55 1.79
CA ASP A 163 -21.46 10.18 0.54
C ASP A 163 -20.54 10.20 -0.69
N GLN A 164 -19.48 11.03 -0.68
CA GLN A 164 -18.49 11.09 -1.76
C GLN A 164 -17.58 9.85 -1.72
N VAL A 165 -17.15 9.46 -0.54
CA VAL A 165 -16.36 8.22 -0.36
C VAL A 165 -17.21 7.00 -0.68
N PHE A 166 -18.46 6.96 -0.24
CA PHE A 166 -19.39 5.88 -0.57
C PHE A 166 -19.56 5.71 -2.09
N LYS A 167 -19.76 6.80 -2.84
CA LYS A 167 -19.84 6.75 -4.31
C LYS A 167 -18.57 6.21 -4.96
N LEU A 168 -17.40 6.55 -4.43
CA LEU A 168 -16.12 6.01 -4.90
C LEU A 168 -16.07 4.50 -4.66
N VAL A 169 -16.37 4.06 -3.44
CA VAL A 169 -16.36 2.64 -3.04
C VAL A 169 -17.31 1.82 -3.91
N GLU A 170 -18.55 2.28 -4.12
CA GLU A 170 -19.53 1.57 -4.95
C GLU A 170 -19.06 1.40 -6.42
N LYS A 171 -18.37 2.39 -6.98
CA LYS A 171 -17.76 2.28 -8.31
C LYS A 171 -16.66 1.22 -8.35
N LEU A 172 -15.86 1.11 -7.29
CA LEU A 172 -14.80 0.12 -7.22
C LEU A 172 -15.37 -1.29 -7.00
N ARG A 173 -16.37 -1.44 -6.14
CA ARG A 173 -17.08 -2.71 -5.90
C ARG A 173 -17.76 -3.29 -7.13
N ALA A 174 -18.13 -2.45 -8.09
CA ALA A 174 -18.70 -2.90 -9.36
C ALA A 174 -17.67 -3.60 -10.26
N GLN A 175 -16.38 -3.52 -9.96
CA GLN A 175 -15.30 -4.16 -10.70
C GLN A 175 -15.19 -5.64 -10.31
N ARG A 176 -14.69 -6.45 -11.24
CA ARG A 176 -14.48 -7.88 -11.00
C ARG A 176 -13.03 -8.14 -10.57
N GLY A 177 -12.86 -9.16 -9.73
CA GLY A 177 -11.52 -9.64 -9.33
C GLY A 177 -10.89 -8.89 -8.16
N ILE A 178 -11.62 -7.94 -7.56
CA ILE A 178 -11.19 -7.25 -6.34
C ILE A 178 -12.34 -7.21 -5.32
N GLU A 179 -11.98 -7.15 -4.05
CA GLU A 179 -12.88 -6.96 -2.92
C GLU A 179 -12.56 -5.64 -2.24
N ILE A 180 -13.56 -4.78 -2.09
CA ILE A 180 -13.41 -3.47 -1.46
C ILE A 180 -14.24 -3.42 -0.19
N ASP A 181 -13.56 -3.39 0.94
CA ASP A 181 -14.18 -3.17 2.23
C ASP A 181 -14.40 -1.69 2.48
N TYR A 182 -15.50 -1.37 3.16
CA TYR A 182 -15.81 0.01 3.55
C TYR A 182 -16.32 0.04 4.98
N ASN A 183 -15.53 0.61 5.86
CA ASN A 183 -15.84 0.72 7.27
C ASN A 183 -16.16 2.18 7.64
N ILE A 184 -17.31 2.37 8.26
CA ILE A 184 -17.74 3.67 8.77
C ILE A 184 -17.52 3.66 10.29
N ILE A 185 -16.80 4.68 10.80
CA ILE A 185 -16.61 4.87 12.23
C ILE A 185 -17.61 5.91 12.71
N GLU A 186 -18.58 5.43 13.51
CA GLU A 186 -19.67 6.24 14.04
C GLU A 186 -19.16 7.31 15.00
N GLY A 187 -19.60 8.56 14.77
CA GLY A 187 -19.22 9.71 15.57
C GLY A 187 -17.79 10.23 15.31
N ALA A 188 -17.06 9.65 14.35
CA ALA A 188 -15.72 10.11 13.99
C ALA A 188 -15.79 11.33 13.09
N ASN A 189 -15.01 12.37 13.47
CA ASN A 189 -14.69 13.50 12.59
C ASN A 189 -13.51 13.14 11.67
N HIS A 190 -13.09 14.08 10.83
CA HIS A 190 -11.96 13.90 9.92
C HIS A 190 -10.68 13.44 10.62
N PHE A 191 -10.40 13.95 11.81
CA PHE A 191 -9.19 13.67 12.59
C PHE A 191 -9.30 12.43 13.47
N PHE A 192 -10.46 11.75 13.50
CA PHE A 192 -10.76 10.61 14.38
C PHE A 192 -10.55 10.91 15.87
N THR A 193 -10.73 12.17 16.27
CA THR A 193 -10.51 12.61 17.65
C THR A 193 -11.43 11.87 18.60
N GLY A 194 -10.84 11.14 19.59
CA GLY A 194 -11.59 10.31 20.54
C GLY A 194 -12.13 9.01 19.94
N LYS A 195 -11.71 8.66 18.71
CA LYS A 195 -12.06 7.44 17.96
C LYS A 195 -10.83 6.68 17.48
N GLU A 196 -9.69 6.98 18.04
CA GLU A 196 -8.41 6.39 17.68
C GLU A 196 -8.41 4.87 17.88
N LYS A 197 -9.06 4.40 18.94
CA LYS A 197 -9.16 2.98 19.23
C LYS A 197 -10.04 2.21 18.22
N GLU A 198 -11.17 2.79 17.85
CA GLU A 198 -12.06 2.21 16.84
C GLU A 198 -11.38 2.19 15.46
N LEU A 199 -10.59 3.23 15.15
CA LEU A 199 -9.78 3.29 13.92
C LEU A 199 -8.72 2.18 13.93
N GLU A 200 -7.96 2.03 15.01
CA GLU A 200 -6.95 0.98 15.16
C GLU A 200 -7.59 -0.41 15.00
N GLN A 201 -8.71 -0.66 15.66
CA GLN A 201 -9.44 -1.93 15.58
C GLN A 201 -9.91 -2.23 14.15
N SER A 202 -10.39 -1.21 13.42
CA SER A 202 -10.82 -1.36 12.02
C SER A 202 -9.66 -1.76 11.12
N ILE A 203 -8.51 -1.09 11.24
CA ILE A 203 -7.29 -1.41 10.50
C ILE A 203 -6.81 -2.82 10.84
N ARG A 204 -6.71 -3.13 12.12
CA ARG A 204 -6.22 -4.41 12.59
C ARG A 204 -7.10 -5.57 12.14
N ALA A 205 -8.42 -5.44 12.25
CA ALA A 205 -9.36 -6.46 11.82
C ALA A 205 -9.22 -6.77 10.32
N TYR A 206 -8.99 -5.75 9.49
CA TYR A 206 -8.78 -5.95 8.06
C TYR A 206 -7.46 -6.67 7.78
N ILE A 207 -6.36 -6.29 8.44
CA ILE A 207 -5.06 -6.95 8.28
C ILE A 207 -5.17 -8.43 8.68
N ASP A 208 -5.80 -8.73 9.81
CA ASP A 208 -5.95 -10.11 10.30
C ASP A 208 -6.85 -10.98 9.42
N ALA A 209 -7.82 -10.37 8.72
CA ALA A 209 -8.75 -11.08 7.83
C ALA A 209 -8.22 -11.29 6.40
N ALA A 210 -7.12 -10.63 6.02
CA ALA A 210 -6.63 -10.58 4.65
C ALA A 210 -5.22 -11.20 4.42
N PRO A 211 -4.85 -12.30 5.10
CA PRO A 211 -3.54 -12.94 4.86
C PRO A 211 -3.37 -13.40 3.40
N GLN A 212 -4.48 -13.74 2.72
CA GLN A 212 -4.49 -14.13 1.31
C GLN A 212 -4.06 -13.01 0.33
N LEU A 213 -3.99 -11.76 0.80
CA LEU A 213 -3.47 -10.63 0.01
C LEU A 213 -1.94 -10.50 0.07
N LEU A 214 -1.30 -11.37 0.82
CA LEU A 214 0.14 -11.55 0.81
C LEU A 214 0.48 -12.78 -0.02
N PRO A 215 1.57 -12.79 -0.80
CA PRO A 215 2.05 -14.00 -1.43
C PRO A 215 2.24 -15.11 -0.39
N PRO A 216 2.02 -16.40 -0.74
CA PRO A 216 2.27 -17.51 0.17
C PRO A 216 3.73 -17.51 0.65
N GLU A 217 3.98 -18.05 1.83
CA GLU A 217 5.34 -18.26 2.31
C GLU A 217 6.03 -19.31 1.39
N GLU A 218 7.32 -19.11 1.10
CA GLU A 218 8.06 -19.98 0.16
C GLU A 218 8.02 -21.47 0.55
N ASP A 219 7.81 -21.78 1.84
CA ASP A 219 7.69 -23.16 2.34
C ASP A 219 6.32 -23.83 2.00
N GLU A 220 5.32 -23.07 1.52
CA GLU A 220 4.00 -23.59 1.09
C GLU A 220 3.93 -23.87 -0.42
N ILE A 221 4.98 -23.58 -1.18
CA ILE A 221 5.10 -24.02 -2.57
C ILE A 221 5.49 -25.50 -2.51
N GLU A 222 4.49 -26.40 -2.37
CA GLU A 222 4.71 -27.80 -2.73
C GLU A 222 5.26 -27.77 -4.16
N GLU A 223 6.51 -28.25 -4.34
CA GLU A 223 7.03 -28.59 -5.64
C GLU A 223 6.04 -29.61 -6.21
N ASP A 224 5.11 -29.15 -7.03
CA ASP A 224 4.42 -30.06 -7.95
C ASP A 224 5.54 -30.80 -8.68
N GLU A 225 5.75 -32.06 -8.30
CA GLU A 225 6.66 -32.97 -8.99
C GLU A 225 6.22 -32.92 -10.45
N VAL A 226 6.94 -32.13 -11.24
CA VAL A 226 6.90 -32.27 -12.68
C VAL A 226 7.50 -33.65 -12.93
N GLU A 227 6.66 -34.68 -13.07
CA GLU A 227 7.10 -35.94 -13.64
C GLU A 227 7.72 -35.58 -15.00
N GLU A 228 9.06 -35.46 -15.03
CA GLU A 228 9.79 -35.50 -16.29
C GLU A 228 9.52 -36.90 -16.84
N GLU A 229 8.53 -37.04 -17.72
CA GLU A 229 8.47 -38.13 -18.65
C GLU A 229 9.76 -38.06 -19.48
N ASP A 230 10.74 -38.87 -19.11
CA ASP A 230 11.90 -39.18 -19.93
C ASP A 230 11.42 -39.76 -21.27
N VAL A 231 11.12 -38.87 -22.22
CA VAL A 231 10.96 -39.27 -23.62
C VAL A 231 12.37 -39.48 -24.16
N GLU A 232 12.92 -40.69 -23.91
CA GLU A 232 14.08 -41.18 -24.68
C GLU A 232 13.65 -41.24 -26.17
N MET A 233 13.89 -40.19 -26.90
CA MET A 233 13.84 -40.23 -28.37
C MET A 233 15.12 -40.92 -28.84
N ASP A 234 14.91 -42.11 -29.44
CA ASP A 234 16.00 -42.87 -30.06
C ASP A 234 16.54 -42.07 -31.25
N PHE A 235 17.86 -41.92 -31.28
CA PHE A 235 18.56 -41.14 -32.31
C PHE A 235 18.35 -41.69 -33.73
N ASP A 236 17.98 -42.96 -33.87
CA ASP A 236 17.72 -43.62 -35.14
C ASP A 236 16.37 -43.13 -35.75
N ASP A 237 15.36 -42.76 -34.94
CA ASP A 237 14.08 -42.20 -35.42
C ASP A 237 14.21 -40.78 -35.99
N ILE A 238 15.24 -40.06 -35.61
CA ILE A 238 15.50 -38.70 -36.14
C ILE A 238 16.15 -38.74 -37.52
N LEU A 239 16.96 -39.76 -37.82
CA LEU A 239 17.64 -39.89 -39.10
C LEU A 239 16.70 -40.34 -40.19
N ASP A 240 15.71 -41.20 -39.91
CA ASP A 240 14.71 -41.66 -40.89
C ASP A 240 13.71 -40.54 -41.29
N ALA A 241 13.51 -39.55 -40.45
CA ALA A 241 12.66 -38.39 -40.78
C ALA A 241 13.36 -37.34 -41.68
N MET A 242 14.69 -37.36 -41.77
CA MET A 242 15.44 -36.40 -42.61
C MET A 242 15.68 -36.89 -44.04
N ASP A 243 15.53 -38.17 -44.34
CA ASP A 243 15.72 -38.78 -45.69
C ASP A 243 14.41 -38.88 -46.52
N ALA A 244 13.30 -38.32 -46.01
CA ALA A 244 11.97 -38.41 -46.67
C ALA A 244 11.47 -37.10 -47.34
N GLU A 245 12.36 -36.14 -47.66
CA GLU A 245 12.02 -34.96 -48.50
C GLU A 245 12.84 -34.92 -49.80
#